data_adcffecd7c1629459b11c6a173d64b86
#
_entry.id   adcffecd7c1629459b11c6a173d64b86
#
_cell.length_a   1.000
_cell.length_b   1.000
_cell.length_c   1.000
_cell.angle_alpha   90.00
_cell.angle_beta   90.00
_cell.angle_gamma   90.00
#
_symmetry.space_group_name_H-M   'P 1'
#
loop_
_entity.id
_entity.type
_entity.pdbx_description
1 polymer ?
#
loop_
_entity_poly.entity_id
_entity_poly.type
_entity_poly.pdbx_seq_one_letter_code
_entity_poly.pdbx_strand_id
1 'polypeptide(L)'
;MKNNHILIISSLLSILLITLHLTSDTVHARAGTPEAGGSTLVGVPVLAIWLCGTLLLSERRAGLVIMLVGSVLTLGMPIVHVMAPGGMFHGAIAKSNPAFLFVWTLHAMGVLGIFSFILAVRGLWSMRRGQPR
;
A
#
# COMPACT_ATOMS: atom_id res chain seq x y z
N MET A 1 -23.24 -2.30 -5.66
CA MET A 1 -22.40 -1.80 -6.78
C MET A 1 -21.53 -0.58 -6.43
N LYS A 2 -22.05 0.51 -5.82
CA LYS A 2 -21.24 1.71 -5.51
C LYS A 2 -20.00 1.46 -4.63
N ASN A 3 -20.10 0.61 -3.62
CA ASN A 3 -18.97 0.37 -2.69
C ASN A 3 -17.79 -0.38 -3.32
N ASN A 4 -18.04 -1.15 -4.38
CA ASN A 4 -16.99 -1.91 -5.06
C ASN A 4 -16.09 -0.97 -5.89
N HIS A 5 -16.66 0.01 -6.58
CA HIS A 5 -15.89 1.00 -7.33
C HIS A 5 -15.00 1.84 -6.42
N ILE A 6 -15.51 2.24 -5.24
CA ILE A 6 -14.71 3.01 -4.28
C ILE A 6 -13.54 2.18 -3.76
N LEU A 7 -13.75 0.90 -3.47
CA LEU A 7 -12.67 -0.01 -3.05
C LEU A 7 -11.64 -0.21 -4.17
N ILE A 8 -12.07 -0.38 -5.42
CA ILE A 8 -11.16 -0.50 -6.57
C ILE A 8 -10.31 0.79 -6.71
N ILE A 9 -10.95 1.95 -6.69
CA ILE A 9 -10.25 3.23 -6.80
C ILE A 9 -9.24 3.41 -5.66
N SER A 10 -9.65 3.17 -4.42
CA SER A 10 -8.74 3.30 -3.28
C SER A 10 -7.59 2.30 -3.31
N SER A 11 -7.84 1.07 -3.79
CA SER A 11 -6.81 0.06 -4.00
C SER A 11 -5.81 0.48 -5.10
N LEU A 12 -6.28 1.01 -6.22
CA LEU A 12 -5.41 1.51 -7.30
C LEU A 12 -4.57 2.71 -6.85
N LEU A 13 -5.15 3.62 -6.06
CA LEU A 13 -4.40 4.73 -5.48
C LEU A 13 -3.34 4.24 -4.48
N SER A 14 -3.65 3.20 -3.69
CA SER A 14 -2.67 2.59 -2.79
C SER A 14 -1.51 1.94 -3.56
N ILE A 15 -1.81 1.22 -4.65
CA ILE A 15 -0.79 0.64 -5.54
C ILE A 15 0.10 1.74 -6.13
N LEU A 16 -0.50 2.84 -6.60
CA LEU A 16 0.24 3.97 -7.15
C LEU A 16 1.17 4.59 -6.10
N LEU A 17 0.68 4.85 -4.89
CA LEU A 17 1.50 5.44 -3.82
C LEU A 17 2.64 4.53 -3.39
N ILE A 18 2.38 3.22 -3.24
CA ILE A 18 3.46 2.25 -2.93
C ILE A 18 4.48 2.18 -4.06
N THR A 19 4.04 2.21 -5.31
CA THR A 19 4.96 2.22 -6.47
C THR A 19 5.85 3.46 -6.45
N LEU A 20 5.28 4.64 -6.19
CA LEU A 20 6.04 5.88 -6.05
C LEU A 20 7.02 5.82 -4.87
N HIS A 21 6.59 5.26 -3.75
CA HIS A 21 7.42 5.09 -2.57
C HIS A 21 8.61 4.15 -2.84
N LEU A 22 8.37 2.95 -3.39
CA LEU A 22 9.41 2.00 -3.75
C LEU A 22 10.39 2.57 -4.79
N THR A 23 9.88 3.35 -5.76
CA THR A 23 10.73 4.03 -6.75
C THR A 23 11.60 5.08 -6.06
N SER A 24 11.03 5.87 -5.16
CA SER A 24 11.81 6.85 -4.38
C SER A 24 12.89 6.17 -3.56
N ASP A 25 12.58 5.08 -2.88
CA ASP A 25 13.55 4.32 -2.08
C ASP A 25 14.68 3.75 -2.93
N THR A 26 14.37 3.21 -4.12
CA THR A 26 15.40 2.68 -5.02
C THR A 26 16.30 3.76 -5.60
N VAL A 27 15.76 4.94 -5.90
CA VAL A 27 16.55 6.09 -6.41
C VAL A 27 17.45 6.68 -5.32
N HIS A 28 16.98 6.71 -4.08
CA HIS A 28 17.73 7.28 -2.95
C HIS A 28 18.61 6.24 -2.22
N ALA A 29 18.40 4.95 -2.47
CA ALA A 29 19.27 3.91 -1.95
C ALA A 29 20.68 4.11 -2.53
N ARG A 30 21.67 4.13 -1.66
CA ARG A 30 23.08 4.24 -2.06
C ARG A 30 23.41 3.10 -3.01
N ALA A 31 23.86 3.43 -4.23
CA ALA A 31 24.31 2.45 -5.20
C ALA A 31 25.32 1.49 -4.53
N GLY A 32 24.99 0.20 -4.51
CA GLY A 32 25.84 -0.84 -3.92
C GLY A 32 25.39 -1.40 -2.56
N THR A 33 24.28 -0.94 -1.99
CA THR A 33 23.73 -1.60 -0.81
C THR A 33 22.83 -2.78 -1.20
N PRO A 34 22.97 -3.97 -0.56
CA PRO A 34 22.14 -5.15 -0.86
C PRO A 34 20.63 -4.90 -0.68
N GLU A 35 20.29 -3.92 0.13
CA GLU A 35 18.91 -3.55 0.49
C GLU A 35 18.14 -2.94 -0.69
N ALA A 36 18.83 -2.22 -1.59
CA ALA A 36 18.20 -1.56 -2.74
C ALA A 36 17.64 -2.55 -3.78
N GLY A 37 18.31 -3.70 -3.98
CA GLY A 37 17.85 -4.72 -4.93
C GLY A 37 16.78 -5.64 -4.39
N GLY A 38 16.81 -5.93 -3.08
CA GLY A 38 15.89 -6.87 -2.45
C GLY A 38 14.44 -6.37 -2.41
N SER A 39 14.23 -5.10 -2.13
CA SER A 39 12.89 -4.51 -2.08
C SER A 39 12.20 -4.48 -3.44
N THR A 40 12.93 -4.25 -4.53
CA THR A 40 12.37 -4.22 -5.89
C THR A 40 12.01 -5.61 -6.38
N LEU A 41 12.86 -6.62 -6.13
CA LEU A 41 12.63 -8.02 -6.54
C LEU A 41 11.35 -8.60 -5.93
N VAL A 42 11.04 -8.27 -4.68
CA VAL A 42 9.83 -8.72 -3.99
C VAL A 42 8.65 -7.79 -4.27
N GLY A 43 8.88 -6.49 -4.35
CA GLY A 43 7.84 -5.48 -4.53
C GLY A 43 7.09 -5.63 -5.85
N VAL A 44 7.78 -5.84 -6.97
CA VAL A 44 7.15 -5.93 -8.29
C VAL A 44 6.15 -7.09 -8.40
N PRO A 45 6.47 -8.35 -8.02
CA PRO A 45 5.49 -9.44 -8.04
C PRO A 45 4.29 -9.18 -7.13
N VAL A 46 4.51 -8.62 -5.94
CA VAL A 46 3.43 -8.31 -4.99
C VAL A 46 2.48 -7.27 -5.59
N LEU A 47 3.02 -6.20 -6.18
CA LEU A 47 2.21 -5.17 -6.85
C LEU A 47 1.44 -5.74 -8.06
N ALA A 48 2.05 -6.62 -8.84
CA ALA A 48 1.41 -7.27 -9.98
C ALA A 48 0.23 -8.15 -9.52
N ILE A 49 0.42 -8.99 -8.49
CA ILE A 49 -0.65 -9.80 -7.90
C ILE A 49 -1.77 -8.92 -7.37
N TRP A 50 -1.42 -7.84 -6.67
CA TRP A 50 -2.40 -6.92 -6.12
C TRP A 50 -3.19 -6.20 -7.22
N LEU A 51 -2.52 -5.73 -8.27
CA LEU A 51 -3.15 -5.11 -9.42
C LEU A 51 -4.12 -6.09 -10.13
N CYS A 52 -3.69 -7.32 -10.38
CA CYS A 52 -4.53 -8.38 -10.93
C CYS A 52 -5.74 -8.67 -10.02
N GLY A 53 -5.54 -8.76 -8.70
CA GLY A 53 -6.61 -8.95 -7.73
C GLY A 53 -7.63 -7.80 -7.77
N THR A 54 -7.15 -6.56 -7.91
CA THR A 54 -7.99 -5.38 -7.97
C THR A 54 -8.79 -5.28 -9.26
N LEU A 55 -8.15 -5.53 -10.42
CA LEU A 55 -8.79 -5.34 -11.73
C LEU A 55 -9.61 -6.56 -12.18
N LEU A 56 -9.08 -7.77 -12.00
CA LEU A 56 -9.66 -8.98 -12.57
C LEU A 56 -10.54 -9.74 -11.58
N LEU A 57 -10.26 -9.63 -10.27
CA LEU A 57 -10.91 -10.44 -9.25
C LEU A 57 -11.73 -9.61 -8.25
N SER A 58 -11.95 -8.31 -8.52
CA SER A 58 -12.62 -7.38 -7.59
C SER A 58 -14.00 -7.83 -7.12
N GLU A 59 -14.70 -8.63 -7.92
CA GLU A 59 -16.03 -9.18 -7.59
C GLU A 59 -15.98 -10.53 -6.88
N ARG A 60 -14.80 -11.16 -6.84
CA ARG A 60 -14.58 -12.46 -6.22
C ARG A 60 -14.02 -12.31 -4.81
N ARG A 61 -14.24 -13.33 -3.97
CA ARG A 61 -13.63 -13.40 -2.63
C ARG A 61 -12.10 -13.25 -2.68
N ALA A 62 -11.45 -13.90 -3.65
CA ALA A 62 -10.01 -13.84 -3.83
C ALA A 62 -9.53 -12.41 -4.03
N GLY A 63 -10.19 -11.61 -4.88
CA GLY A 63 -9.83 -10.23 -5.10
C GLY A 63 -9.98 -9.36 -3.85
N LEU A 64 -11.06 -9.55 -3.08
CA LEU A 64 -11.24 -8.85 -1.81
C LEU A 64 -10.16 -9.20 -0.77
N VAL A 65 -9.75 -10.48 -0.71
CA VAL A 65 -8.66 -10.91 0.17
C VAL A 65 -7.34 -10.27 -0.27
N ILE A 66 -7.06 -10.25 -1.57
CA ILE A 66 -5.85 -9.60 -2.11
C ILE A 66 -5.85 -8.10 -1.79
N MET A 67 -6.98 -7.40 -2.00
CA MET A 67 -7.11 -5.98 -1.66
C MET A 67 -7.01 -5.74 -0.15
N LEU A 68 -7.51 -6.65 0.68
CA LEU A 68 -7.35 -6.60 2.13
C LEU A 68 -5.88 -6.72 2.54
N VAL A 69 -5.15 -7.70 2.01
CA VAL A 69 -3.71 -7.87 2.25
C VAL A 69 -2.95 -6.62 1.78
N GLY A 70 -3.26 -6.12 0.60
CA GLY A 70 -2.67 -4.88 0.08
C GLY A 70 -2.92 -3.68 0.99
N SER A 71 -4.13 -3.55 1.57
CA SER A 71 -4.43 -2.47 2.52
C SER A 71 -3.63 -2.59 3.82
N VAL A 72 -3.39 -3.81 4.31
CA VAL A 72 -2.52 -4.05 5.47
C VAL A 72 -1.07 -3.68 5.16
N LEU A 73 -0.56 -4.03 3.97
CA LEU A 73 0.78 -3.61 3.55
C LEU A 73 0.89 -2.08 3.48
N THR A 74 -0.12 -1.41 2.92
CA THR A 74 -0.16 0.06 2.85
C THR A 74 -0.16 0.70 4.24
N LEU A 75 -0.89 0.12 5.20
CA LEU A 75 -0.90 0.55 6.59
C LEU A 75 0.43 0.29 7.31
N GLY A 76 1.09 -0.81 7.00
CA GLY A 76 2.37 -1.20 7.59
C GLY A 76 3.50 -0.24 7.23
N MET A 77 3.48 0.34 6.02
CA MET A 77 4.55 1.23 5.55
C MET A 77 4.82 2.42 6.46
N PRO A 78 3.83 3.25 6.85
CA PRO A 78 4.07 4.34 7.81
C PRO A 78 4.61 3.84 9.14
N ILE A 79 4.09 2.73 9.64
CA ILE A 79 4.49 2.16 10.93
C ILE A 79 5.97 1.75 10.91
N VAL A 80 6.39 1.02 9.87
CA VAL A 80 7.78 0.60 9.71
C VAL A 80 8.71 1.80 9.60
N HIS A 81 8.37 2.81 8.79
CA HIS A 81 9.21 3.99 8.60
C HIS A 81 9.28 4.92 9.82
N VAL A 82 8.26 4.88 10.66
CA VAL A 82 8.24 5.67 11.92
C VAL A 82 9.00 4.95 13.03
N MET A 83 8.85 3.63 13.14
CA MET A 83 9.36 2.83 14.28
C MET A 83 10.72 2.16 14.01
N ALA A 84 11.14 2.03 12.75
CA ALA A 84 12.42 1.39 12.44
C ALA A 84 13.62 2.18 12.99
N PRO A 85 14.69 1.51 13.39
CA PRO A 85 15.96 2.19 13.73
C PRO A 85 16.44 3.02 12.53
N GLY A 86 16.60 4.33 12.72
CA GLY A 86 16.89 5.27 11.62
C GLY A 86 15.66 5.88 10.93
N GLY A 87 14.43 5.54 11.38
CA GLY A 87 13.19 6.13 10.89
C GLY A 87 13.02 7.60 11.23
N MET A 88 11.88 8.18 10.87
CA MET A 88 11.61 9.63 10.98
C MET A 88 11.90 10.24 12.33
N PHE A 89 11.71 9.51 13.43
CA PHE A 89 12.00 10.00 14.77
C PHE A 89 13.50 10.00 15.12
N HIS A 90 14.35 9.35 14.34
CA HIS A 90 15.80 9.30 14.56
C HIS A 90 16.59 10.37 13.79
N GLY A 91 15.94 11.36 13.23
CA GLY A 91 16.54 12.63 12.82
C GLY A 91 17.24 12.69 11.46
N ALA A 92 17.35 11.60 10.72
CA ALA A 92 18.01 11.61 9.42
C ALA A 92 17.14 12.20 8.29
N ILE A 93 15.83 11.93 8.33
CA ILE A 93 14.88 12.35 7.28
C ILE A 93 14.42 13.79 7.47
N ALA A 94 14.38 14.29 8.71
CA ALA A 94 13.88 15.64 9.03
C ALA A 94 14.75 16.79 8.48
N LYS A 95 15.95 16.51 8.00
CA LYS A 95 16.93 17.52 7.55
C LYS A 95 17.04 17.70 6.04
N SER A 96 16.26 16.95 5.23
CA SER A 96 16.34 17.03 3.77
C SER A 96 15.08 17.61 3.15
N ASN A 97 15.20 18.42 2.11
CA ASN A 97 14.10 19.00 1.34
C ASN A 97 13.15 17.95 0.69
N PRO A 98 13.59 16.71 0.33
CA PRO A 98 12.69 15.65 -0.11
C PRO A 98 11.79 15.08 0.99
N ALA A 99 12.07 15.40 2.26
CA ALA A 99 11.30 14.89 3.41
C ALA A 99 9.80 15.23 3.35
N PHE A 100 9.44 16.37 2.80
CA PHE A 100 8.03 16.79 2.73
C PHE A 100 7.17 15.83 1.90
N LEU A 101 7.58 15.54 0.66
CA LEU A 101 6.84 14.60 -0.21
C LEU A 101 6.83 13.19 0.35
N PHE A 102 7.94 12.74 0.92
CA PHE A 102 8.03 11.44 1.56
C PHE A 102 7.06 11.31 2.74
N VAL A 103 7.04 12.30 3.64
CA VAL A 103 6.12 12.34 4.79
C VAL A 103 4.65 12.36 4.35
N TRP A 104 4.33 13.18 3.35
CA TRP A 104 2.99 13.25 2.78
C TRP A 104 2.56 11.93 2.16
N THR A 105 3.44 11.28 1.41
CA THR A 105 3.16 9.97 0.79
C THR A 105 2.87 8.92 1.87
N LEU A 106 3.66 8.87 2.95
CA LEU A 106 3.43 7.96 4.07
C LEU A 106 2.08 8.20 4.76
N HIS A 107 1.71 9.46 5.01
CA HIS A 107 0.41 9.78 5.61
C HIS A 107 -0.75 9.42 4.68
N ALA A 108 -0.64 9.74 3.39
CA ALA A 108 -1.63 9.38 2.39
C ALA A 108 -1.82 7.85 2.30
N MET A 109 -0.71 7.08 2.34
CA MET A 109 -0.75 5.62 2.39
C MET A 109 -1.46 5.12 3.65
N GLY A 110 -1.17 5.70 4.81
CA GLY A 110 -1.84 5.35 6.06
C GLY A 110 -3.36 5.55 5.99
N VAL A 111 -3.79 6.71 5.56
CA VAL A 111 -5.23 7.05 5.42
C VAL A 111 -5.93 6.15 4.40
N LEU A 112 -5.33 5.97 3.21
CA LEU A 112 -5.88 5.10 2.17
C LEU A 112 -5.89 3.63 2.61
N GLY A 113 -4.87 3.20 3.34
CA GLY A 113 -4.79 1.85 3.89
C GLY A 113 -5.94 1.56 4.86
N ILE A 114 -6.21 2.47 5.82
CA ILE A 114 -7.34 2.35 6.74
C ILE A 114 -8.66 2.28 5.96
N PHE A 115 -8.85 3.19 5.03
CA PHE A 115 -10.09 3.28 4.25
C PHE A 115 -10.32 2.02 3.42
N SER A 116 -9.29 1.56 2.68
CA SER A 116 -9.34 0.34 1.87
C SER A 116 -9.57 -0.90 2.73
N PHE A 117 -8.95 -0.97 3.91
CA PHE A 117 -9.12 -2.07 4.86
C PHE A 117 -10.58 -2.18 5.29
N ILE A 118 -11.19 -1.07 5.73
CA ILE A 118 -12.59 -1.05 6.16
C ILE A 118 -13.52 -1.50 5.02
N LEU A 119 -13.30 -1.01 3.80
CA LEU A 119 -14.11 -1.39 2.64
C LEU A 119 -13.94 -2.86 2.27
N ALA A 120 -12.73 -3.39 2.30
CA ALA A 120 -12.46 -4.80 1.99
C ALA A 120 -13.10 -5.74 3.03
N VAL A 121 -12.97 -5.41 4.32
CA VAL A 121 -13.63 -6.17 5.40
C VAL A 121 -15.14 -6.15 5.24
N ARG A 122 -15.74 -4.98 4.98
CA ARG A 122 -17.19 -4.87 4.73
C ARG A 122 -17.61 -5.67 3.51
N GLY A 123 -16.82 -5.64 2.44
CA GLY A 123 -17.06 -6.42 1.24
C GLY A 123 -17.05 -7.94 1.50
N LEU A 124 -16.06 -8.43 2.24
CA LEU A 124 -15.98 -9.84 2.64
C LEU A 124 -17.14 -10.24 3.55
N TRP A 125 -17.53 -9.38 4.47
CA TRP A 125 -18.66 -9.64 5.37
C TRP A 125 -19.99 -9.70 4.63
N SER A 126 -20.24 -8.78 3.70
CA SER A 126 -21.44 -8.78 2.87
C SER A 126 -21.57 -10.05 2.03
N MET A 127 -20.44 -10.56 1.49
CA MET A 127 -20.43 -11.86 0.78
C MET A 127 -20.75 -13.05 1.68
N ARG A 128 -20.36 -13.01 2.94
CA ARG A 128 -20.71 -14.08 3.89
C ARG A 128 -22.19 -14.12 4.22
N ARG A 129 -22.84 -12.97 4.20
CA ARG A 129 -24.28 -12.84 4.51
C ARG A 129 -25.19 -13.05 3.31
N GLY A 130 -24.65 -13.35 2.13
CA GLY A 130 -25.42 -13.53 0.90
C GLY A 130 -26.16 -12.26 0.45
N GLN A 131 -25.76 -11.09 0.94
CA GLN A 131 -26.38 -9.84 0.55
C GLN A 131 -25.92 -9.43 -0.85
N PRO A 132 -26.85 -9.02 -1.75
CA PRO A 132 -26.48 -8.49 -3.06
C PRO A 132 -25.64 -7.23 -2.89
N ARG A 133 -24.59 -7.11 -3.69
CA ARG A 133 -23.71 -5.94 -3.73
C ARG A 133 -24.27 -4.78 -4.52
#